data_26f107dad96c9dbce32cf90bd60d179b
#
_entry.id   26f107dad96c9dbce32cf90bd60d179b
#
_cell.length_a   1.000
_cell.length_b   1.000
_cell.length_c   1.000
_cell.angle_alpha   90.00
_cell.angle_beta   90.00
_cell.angle_gamma   90.00
#
_symmetry.space_group_name_H-M   'P 1'
#
loop_
_entity.id
_entity.type
_entity.pdbx_description
1 polymer ?
#
loop_
_entity_poly.entity_id
_entity_poly.type
_entity_poly.pdbx_seq_one_letter_code
_entity_poly.pdbx_strand_id
1 'polypeptide(L)'
;KPVSPTTASGTLPSPFPMYRMDMKSATAISRAVSPQRKSPTSDNQGKRGIPVDNIQKQAAKEILDLFNIETEALNKFPKELSGGMKQRIGLLQTLLTDASLFLLDEPFNAIDINALNSIKLYIWEYLIKSNKTMIFITHNIDQALLLSDRILIMRSPTELLEIKPAKEYCSLSPDERIDTSEYKKLFFEIVENLKYEK
;
A
#
# COMPACT_ATOMS: atom_id res chain seq x y z
N LYS A 1 13.53 -24.27 -43.54
CA LYS A 1 12.82 -24.47 -42.22
C LYS A 1 12.93 -23.18 -41.45
N PRO A 2 11.81 -22.52 -41.06
CA PRO A 2 11.86 -21.33 -40.22
C PRO A 2 12.13 -21.72 -38.77
N VAL A 3 13.04 -21.01 -38.14
CA VAL A 3 13.36 -21.13 -36.71
C VAL A 3 12.32 -20.32 -35.94
N SER A 4 11.57 -20.98 -35.07
CA SER A 4 10.62 -20.35 -34.15
C SER A 4 11.36 -19.54 -33.08
N PRO A 5 10.91 -18.33 -32.71
CA PRO A 5 11.49 -17.60 -31.59
C PRO A 5 11.01 -18.23 -30.28
N THR A 6 11.96 -18.68 -29.48
CA THR A 6 11.77 -19.12 -28.10
C THR A 6 11.47 -17.89 -27.27
N THR A 7 10.22 -17.74 -26.84
CA THR A 7 9.81 -16.73 -25.86
C THR A 7 10.35 -17.17 -24.47
N ALA A 8 11.47 -16.59 -24.07
CA ALA A 8 11.90 -16.63 -22.69
C ALA A 8 11.05 -15.60 -21.91
N SER A 9 9.97 -16.04 -21.27
CA SER A 9 9.26 -15.28 -20.23
C SER A 9 10.12 -15.28 -18.96
N GLY A 10 11.14 -14.43 -18.95
CA GLY A 10 11.92 -14.13 -17.77
C GLY A 10 11.15 -13.13 -16.92
N THR A 11 10.29 -13.61 -16.02
CA THR A 11 9.85 -12.81 -14.88
C THR A 11 11.09 -12.52 -14.03
N LEU A 12 11.53 -11.26 -14.00
CA LEU A 12 12.52 -10.79 -13.04
C LEU A 12 12.06 -11.17 -11.64
N PRO A 13 12.93 -11.76 -10.80
CA PRO A 13 12.55 -12.03 -9.41
C PRO A 13 12.21 -10.71 -8.72
N SER A 14 11.05 -10.65 -8.07
CA SER A 14 10.66 -9.55 -7.19
C SER A 14 11.80 -9.28 -6.20
N PRO A 15 12.24 -8.03 -6.01
CA PRO A 15 13.29 -7.68 -5.06
C PRO A 15 12.89 -7.95 -3.60
N PHE A 16 11.62 -8.24 -3.36
CA PHE A 16 11.12 -8.62 -2.04
C PHE A 16 10.88 -10.13 -1.99
N PRO A 17 11.32 -10.81 -0.91
CA PRO A 17 11.01 -12.21 -0.71
C PRO A 17 9.49 -12.39 -0.82
N MET A 18 9.06 -13.36 -1.62
CA MET A 18 7.66 -13.72 -1.86
C MET A 18 6.97 -14.14 -0.55
N TYR A 19 6.77 -13.18 0.34
CA TYR A 19 5.96 -13.43 1.52
C TYR A 19 4.48 -13.42 1.12
N ARG A 20 3.97 -14.61 0.89
CA ARG A 20 2.55 -14.87 0.99
C ARG A 20 2.17 -14.59 2.44
N MET A 21 1.71 -13.36 2.71
CA MET A 21 1.17 -13.02 4.03
C MET A 21 -0.05 -13.91 4.26
N ASP A 22 0.15 -14.99 4.99
CA ASP A 22 -0.98 -15.82 5.40
C ASP A 22 -1.82 -15.04 6.45
N MET A 23 -3.07 -15.41 6.60
CA MET A 23 -3.97 -14.78 7.57
C MET A 23 -3.43 -14.81 9.01
N LYS A 24 -2.54 -15.75 9.34
CA LYS A 24 -1.94 -15.87 10.68
C LYS A 24 -0.87 -14.80 10.89
N SER A 25 -0.02 -14.55 9.89
CA SER A 25 0.99 -13.49 9.92
C SER A 25 0.33 -12.12 9.96
N ALA A 26 -0.69 -11.86 9.13
CA ALA A 26 -1.48 -10.64 9.16
C ALA A 26 -2.14 -10.40 10.54
N THR A 27 -2.69 -11.44 11.14
CA THR A 27 -3.31 -11.36 12.47
C THR A 27 -2.27 -11.08 13.56
N ALA A 28 -1.07 -11.67 13.48
CA ALA A 28 0.00 -11.44 14.43
C ALA A 28 0.48 -9.98 14.37
N ILE A 29 0.69 -9.44 13.17
CA ILE A 29 1.09 -8.05 12.95
C ILE A 29 -0.03 -7.10 13.39
N SER A 30 -1.28 -7.35 12.99
CA SER A 30 -2.44 -6.55 13.41
C SER A 30 -2.56 -6.46 14.92
N ARG A 31 -2.32 -7.55 15.64
CA ARG A 31 -2.30 -7.56 17.12
C ARG A 31 -1.10 -6.81 17.70
N ALA A 32 0.08 -6.90 17.07
CA ALA A 32 1.27 -6.18 17.52
C ALA A 32 1.12 -4.67 17.30
N VAL A 33 0.48 -4.27 16.20
CA VAL A 33 0.29 -2.85 15.82
C VAL A 33 -0.97 -2.25 16.45
N SER A 34 -1.92 -3.07 16.94
CA SER A 34 -3.12 -2.57 17.63
C SER A 34 -2.80 -2.08 19.03
N PRO A 35 -3.22 -0.87 19.41
CA PRO A 35 -2.97 -0.35 20.75
C PRO A 35 -3.58 -1.28 21.79
N GLN A 36 -2.75 -1.81 22.67
CA GLN A 36 -3.16 -2.63 23.81
C GLN A 36 -4.05 -1.77 24.72
N ARG A 37 -5.36 -1.95 24.66
CA ARG A 37 -6.25 -1.42 25.71
C ARG A 37 -5.89 -2.14 27.01
N LYS A 38 -5.12 -1.50 27.88
CA LYS A 38 -5.04 -1.91 29.27
C LYS A 38 -6.37 -1.58 29.91
N SER A 39 -7.25 -2.55 30.03
CA SER A 39 -8.35 -2.48 30.99
C SER A 39 -7.74 -2.52 32.40
N PRO A 40 -8.15 -1.64 33.33
CA PRO A 40 -7.74 -1.71 34.72
C PRO A 40 -8.64 -2.72 35.45
N THR A 41 -8.38 -4.00 35.31
CA THR A 41 -8.92 -5.02 36.20
C THR A 41 -7.91 -6.15 36.33
N SER A 42 -7.46 -6.32 37.56
CA SER A 42 -6.77 -7.47 38.05
C SER A 42 -7.45 -8.75 37.63
N ASP A 43 -6.73 -9.60 36.85
CA ASP A 43 -6.67 -11.02 37.19
C ASP A 43 -5.56 -11.68 36.37
N ASN A 44 -4.61 -12.20 37.12
CA ASN A 44 -3.50 -13.03 36.68
C ASN A 44 -4.02 -14.42 36.33
N GLN A 45 -4.61 -14.64 35.16
CA GLN A 45 -4.73 -16.00 34.65
C GLN A 45 -4.70 -16.02 33.10
N GLY A 46 -3.63 -16.62 32.56
CA GLY A 46 -3.63 -17.24 31.25
C GLY A 46 -3.45 -16.35 30.04
N LYS A 47 -2.37 -15.59 29.93
CA LYS A 47 -1.84 -15.16 28.64
C LYS A 47 -1.35 -16.38 27.84
N ARG A 48 -2.28 -17.11 27.24
CA ARG A 48 -1.92 -17.97 26.11
C ARG A 48 -1.75 -17.07 24.90
N GLY A 49 -0.59 -16.41 24.81
CA GLY A 49 -0.14 -15.86 23.54
C GLY A 49 -0.05 -17.00 22.54
N ILE A 50 -0.66 -16.85 21.36
CA ILE A 50 -0.41 -17.78 20.26
C ILE A 50 1.10 -17.74 20.03
N PRO A 51 1.80 -18.89 20.05
CA PRO A 51 3.22 -18.91 19.74
C PRO A 51 3.41 -18.35 18.33
N VAL A 52 3.97 -17.15 18.25
CA VAL A 52 4.37 -16.56 16.97
C VAL A 52 5.71 -17.18 16.65
N ASP A 53 5.78 -17.98 15.62
CA ASP A 53 7.03 -18.61 15.21
C ASP A 53 8.06 -17.55 14.74
N ASN A 54 9.31 -17.97 14.57
CA ASN A 54 10.38 -17.05 14.19
C ASN A 54 10.17 -16.48 12.76
N ILE A 55 9.50 -17.22 11.88
CA ILE A 55 9.19 -16.80 10.51
C ILE A 55 8.16 -15.66 10.55
N GLN A 56 7.12 -15.78 11.38
CA GLN A 56 6.10 -14.73 11.52
C GLN A 56 6.66 -13.47 12.15
N LYS A 57 7.59 -13.58 13.10
CA LYS A 57 8.29 -12.43 13.70
C LYS A 57 9.16 -11.71 12.68
N GLN A 58 9.87 -12.47 11.85
CA GLN A 58 10.72 -11.90 10.80
C GLN A 58 9.89 -11.17 9.75
N ALA A 59 8.80 -11.77 9.26
CA ALA A 59 7.89 -11.15 8.30
C ALA A 59 7.25 -9.86 8.86
N ALA A 60 6.86 -9.89 10.15
CA ALA A 60 6.35 -8.71 10.82
C ALA A 60 7.38 -7.58 10.86
N LYS A 61 8.63 -7.90 11.18
CA LYS A 61 9.71 -6.92 11.22
C LYS A 61 9.96 -6.31 9.84
N GLU A 62 10.06 -7.12 8.80
CA GLU A 62 10.29 -6.65 7.42
C GLU A 62 9.22 -5.65 6.96
N ILE A 63 7.94 -5.89 7.30
CA ILE A 63 6.87 -4.96 6.97
C ILE A 63 6.96 -3.67 7.79
N LEU A 64 7.29 -3.75 9.07
CA LEU A 64 7.50 -2.56 9.90
C LEU A 64 8.66 -1.72 9.38
N ASP A 65 9.77 -2.36 9.01
CA ASP A 65 10.93 -1.70 8.43
C ASP A 65 10.56 -1.03 7.08
N LEU A 66 9.77 -1.71 6.23
CA LEU A 66 9.26 -1.15 4.97
C LEU A 66 8.45 0.12 5.18
N PHE A 67 7.60 0.15 6.22
CA PHE A 67 6.81 1.32 6.58
C PHE A 67 7.58 2.33 7.43
N ASN A 68 8.88 2.11 7.65
CA ASN A 68 9.73 2.92 8.51
C ASN A 68 9.10 3.12 9.92
N ILE A 69 8.63 2.00 10.51
CA ILE A 69 8.00 1.95 11.82
C ILE A 69 8.97 1.23 12.77
N GLU A 70 9.55 1.98 13.69
CA GLU A 70 10.38 1.40 14.75
C GLU A 70 9.57 0.45 15.63
N THR A 71 10.14 -0.70 15.98
CA THR A 71 9.47 -1.71 16.82
C THR A 71 9.02 -1.13 18.16
N GLU A 72 9.76 -0.16 18.72
CA GLU A 72 9.44 0.55 19.96
C GLU A 72 8.15 1.36 19.86
N ALA A 73 7.80 1.82 18.64
CA ALA A 73 6.57 2.56 18.40
C ALA A 73 5.32 1.72 18.69
N LEU A 74 5.41 0.39 18.58
CA LEU A 74 4.31 -0.52 18.89
C LEU A 74 3.93 -0.54 20.35
N ASN A 75 4.83 -0.11 21.25
CA ASN A 75 4.62 -0.03 22.68
C ASN A 75 4.12 1.35 23.13
N LYS A 76 4.07 2.33 22.23
CA LYS A 76 3.65 3.71 22.53
C LYS A 76 2.12 3.86 22.42
N PHE A 77 1.57 4.75 23.22
CA PHE A 77 0.18 5.17 23.04
C PHE A 77 0.05 6.11 21.82
N PRO A 78 -1.12 6.18 21.17
CA PRO A 78 -1.31 7.05 20.01
C PRO A 78 -0.92 8.52 20.25
N LYS A 79 -1.09 9.04 21.47
CA LYS A 79 -0.70 10.42 21.84
C LYS A 79 0.83 10.64 21.84
N GLU A 80 1.61 9.56 21.94
CA GLU A 80 3.08 9.60 22.00
C GLU A 80 3.71 9.45 20.61
N LEU A 81 2.89 9.19 19.59
CA LEU A 81 3.33 9.04 18.21
C LEU A 81 3.23 10.36 17.46
N SER A 82 4.18 10.63 16.57
CA SER A 82 4.10 11.74 15.62
C SER A 82 2.93 11.55 14.64
N GLY A 83 2.50 12.63 13.97
CA GLY A 83 1.45 12.56 12.96
C GLY A 83 1.76 11.57 11.85
N GLY A 84 2.98 11.60 11.32
CA GLY A 84 3.43 10.68 10.29
C GLY A 84 3.49 9.21 10.75
N MET A 85 3.93 8.97 11.97
CA MET A 85 3.89 7.61 12.55
C MET A 85 2.47 7.08 12.67
N LYS A 86 1.53 7.92 13.15
CA LYS A 86 0.11 7.55 13.23
C LYS A 86 -0.44 7.16 11.86
N GLN A 87 -0.11 7.93 10.83
CA GLN A 87 -0.60 7.69 9.48
C GLN A 87 -0.02 6.39 8.91
N ARG A 88 1.28 6.15 9.03
CA ARG A 88 1.91 4.90 8.59
C ARG A 88 1.36 3.67 9.31
N ILE A 89 1.20 3.76 10.62
CA ILE A 89 0.60 2.69 11.43
C ILE A 89 -0.85 2.46 11.00
N GLY A 90 -1.65 3.52 10.81
CA GLY A 90 -3.03 3.42 10.36
C GLY A 90 -3.16 2.78 8.97
N LEU A 91 -2.31 3.17 8.02
CA LEU A 91 -2.27 2.56 6.69
C LEU A 91 -1.92 1.07 6.79
N LEU A 92 -0.87 0.73 7.54
CA LEU A 92 -0.49 -0.67 7.75
C LEU A 92 -1.61 -1.48 8.40
N GLN A 93 -2.26 -0.95 9.44
CA GLN A 93 -3.40 -1.61 10.09
C GLN A 93 -4.55 -1.85 9.12
N THR A 94 -4.84 -0.88 8.24
CA THR A 94 -5.88 -1.02 7.22
C THR A 94 -5.55 -2.15 6.25
N LEU A 95 -4.33 -2.20 5.73
CA LEU A 95 -3.89 -3.25 4.79
C LEU A 95 -3.86 -4.65 5.42
N LEU A 96 -3.68 -4.74 6.73
CA LEU A 96 -3.70 -5.99 7.48
C LEU A 96 -5.12 -6.52 7.78
N THR A 97 -6.15 -5.77 7.42
CA THR A 97 -7.53 -6.27 7.53
C THR A 97 -7.84 -7.26 6.41
N ASP A 98 -8.78 -8.17 6.65
CA ASP A 98 -9.28 -9.09 5.61
C ASP A 98 -10.42 -8.44 4.81
N ALA A 99 -10.27 -7.16 4.47
CA ALA A 99 -11.23 -6.45 3.63
C ALA A 99 -10.98 -6.77 2.15
N SER A 100 -12.06 -6.83 1.37
CA SER A 100 -11.99 -6.91 -0.10
C SER A 100 -11.89 -5.54 -0.76
N LEU A 101 -12.30 -4.47 -0.04
CA LEU A 101 -12.29 -3.10 -0.48
C LEU A 101 -11.65 -2.20 0.58
N PHE A 102 -10.66 -1.41 0.18
CA PHE A 102 -10.03 -0.38 0.99
C PHE A 102 -10.47 1.00 0.52
N LEU A 103 -10.85 1.86 1.46
CA LEU A 103 -11.15 3.27 1.21
C LEU A 103 -10.16 4.11 2.00
N LEU A 104 -9.36 4.92 1.32
CA LEU A 104 -8.27 5.67 1.91
C LEU A 104 -8.37 7.15 1.50
N ASP A 105 -8.16 8.02 2.46
CA ASP A 105 -8.12 9.47 2.24
C ASP A 105 -6.68 9.95 2.51
N GLU A 106 -6.04 10.50 1.47
CA GLU A 106 -4.66 11.02 1.50
C GLU A 106 -3.66 10.08 2.19
N PRO A 107 -3.62 8.77 1.84
CA PRO A 107 -2.91 7.77 2.64
C PRO A 107 -1.40 7.94 2.69
N PHE A 108 -0.83 8.72 1.77
CA PHE A 108 0.61 8.84 1.59
C PHE A 108 1.20 10.19 2.01
N ASN A 109 0.38 11.15 2.46
CA ASN A 109 0.82 12.54 2.69
C ASN A 109 1.92 12.71 3.74
N ALA A 110 1.96 11.86 4.76
CA ALA A 110 2.96 11.96 5.84
C ALA A 110 4.05 10.88 5.74
N ILE A 111 4.20 10.28 4.57
CA ILE A 111 5.24 9.29 4.30
C ILE A 111 6.41 10.00 3.63
N ASP A 112 7.62 9.81 4.17
CA ASP A 112 8.82 10.34 3.55
C ASP A 112 9.08 9.69 2.18
N ILE A 113 9.76 10.41 1.29
CA ILE A 113 9.93 10.00 -0.10
C ILE A 113 10.72 8.69 -0.25
N ASN A 114 11.63 8.40 0.69
CA ASN A 114 12.44 7.18 0.61
C ASN A 114 11.61 5.93 0.92
N ALA A 115 10.73 6.01 1.93
CA ALA A 115 9.82 4.93 2.26
C ALA A 115 8.66 4.82 1.25
N LEU A 116 8.24 5.94 0.65
CA LEU A 116 7.06 6.00 -0.21
C LEU A 116 7.14 5.06 -1.43
N ASN A 117 8.29 4.98 -2.08
CA ASN A 117 8.45 4.12 -3.27
C ASN A 117 8.31 2.64 -2.92
N SER A 118 8.96 2.22 -1.84
CA SER A 118 8.87 0.84 -1.36
C SER A 118 7.44 0.49 -0.92
N ILE A 119 6.76 1.42 -0.26
CA ILE A 119 5.36 1.22 0.18
C ILE A 119 4.41 1.15 -1.03
N LYS A 120 4.59 2.00 -2.05
CA LYS A 120 3.78 1.95 -3.28
C LYS A 120 3.92 0.60 -3.98
N LEU A 121 5.15 0.12 -4.16
CA LEU A 121 5.39 -1.18 -4.78
C LEU A 121 4.77 -2.32 -3.96
N TYR A 122 4.93 -2.30 -2.64
CA TYR A 122 4.32 -3.28 -1.75
C TYR A 122 2.78 -3.31 -1.86
N ILE A 123 2.14 -2.13 -1.85
CA ILE A 123 0.68 -2.02 -1.96
C ILE A 123 0.21 -2.56 -3.32
N TRP A 124 0.86 -2.16 -4.41
CA TRP A 124 0.54 -2.63 -5.75
C TRP A 124 0.63 -4.16 -5.86
N GLU A 125 1.74 -4.75 -5.41
CA GLU A 125 1.89 -6.21 -5.38
C GLU A 125 0.84 -6.89 -4.50
N TYR A 126 0.57 -6.32 -3.32
CA TYR A 126 -0.42 -6.84 -2.39
C TYR A 126 -1.82 -6.88 -3.00
N LEU A 127 -2.25 -5.80 -3.63
CA LEU A 127 -3.58 -5.70 -4.25
C LEU A 127 -3.74 -6.72 -5.39
N ILE A 128 -2.74 -6.82 -6.27
CA ILE A 128 -2.77 -7.78 -7.39
C ILE A 128 -2.80 -9.23 -6.88
N LYS A 129 -1.89 -9.59 -5.98
CA LYS A 129 -1.77 -10.96 -5.47
C LYS A 129 -2.98 -11.40 -4.64
N SER A 130 -3.63 -10.44 -3.96
CA SER A 130 -4.78 -10.71 -3.09
C SER A 130 -6.14 -10.54 -3.77
N ASN A 131 -6.17 -10.09 -5.04
CA ASN A 131 -7.39 -9.75 -5.78
C ASN A 131 -8.31 -8.81 -4.98
N LYS A 132 -7.72 -7.75 -4.41
CA LYS A 132 -8.42 -6.75 -3.59
C LYS A 132 -8.53 -5.43 -4.35
N THR A 133 -9.50 -4.62 -3.96
CA THR A 133 -9.74 -3.32 -4.54
C THR A 133 -9.36 -2.22 -3.56
N MET A 134 -8.71 -1.16 -4.05
CA MET A 134 -8.42 0.04 -3.29
C MET A 134 -8.99 1.26 -4.01
N ILE A 135 -9.72 2.08 -3.28
CA ILE A 135 -10.12 3.42 -3.71
C ILE A 135 -9.42 4.41 -2.77
N PHE A 136 -8.67 5.34 -3.34
CA PHE A 136 -8.02 6.36 -2.53
C PHE A 136 -8.19 7.73 -3.14
N ILE A 137 -8.26 8.74 -2.26
CA ILE A 137 -8.30 10.14 -2.62
C ILE A 137 -6.90 10.69 -2.45
N THR A 138 -6.42 11.46 -3.42
CA THR A 138 -5.15 12.16 -3.35
C THR A 138 -5.17 13.40 -4.23
N HIS A 139 -4.41 14.43 -3.84
CA HIS A 139 -4.11 15.59 -4.68
C HIS A 139 -2.80 15.42 -5.46
N ASN A 140 -2.10 14.31 -5.27
CA ASN A 140 -0.82 14.03 -5.93
C ASN A 140 -1.05 13.19 -7.19
N ILE A 141 -0.79 13.80 -8.36
CA ILE A 141 -0.99 13.19 -9.69
C ILE A 141 -0.12 11.93 -9.86
N ASP A 142 1.13 11.96 -9.37
CA ASP A 142 2.03 10.81 -9.49
C ASP A 142 1.49 9.59 -8.74
N GLN A 143 0.95 9.79 -7.53
CA GLN A 143 0.33 8.71 -6.77
C GLN A 143 -0.86 8.10 -7.52
N ALA A 144 -1.72 8.95 -8.10
CA ALA A 144 -2.86 8.50 -8.89
C ALA A 144 -2.39 7.69 -10.10
N LEU A 145 -1.42 8.19 -10.86
CA LEU A 145 -0.91 7.51 -12.07
C LEU A 145 -0.19 6.20 -11.75
N LEU A 146 0.63 6.18 -10.71
CA LEU A 146 1.46 5.02 -10.41
C LEU A 146 0.71 3.86 -9.77
N LEU A 147 -0.42 4.13 -9.08
CA LEU A 147 -1.13 3.11 -8.30
C LEU A 147 -2.51 2.75 -8.83
N SER A 148 -3.08 3.53 -9.76
CA SER A 148 -4.46 3.32 -10.18
C SER A 148 -4.57 2.72 -11.58
N ASP A 149 -5.64 1.95 -11.78
CA ASP A 149 -6.10 1.45 -13.07
C ASP A 149 -7.26 2.31 -13.63
N ARG A 150 -7.84 3.16 -12.78
CA ARG A 150 -8.89 4.12 -13.11
C ARG A 150 -8.70 5.37 -12.25
N ILE A 151 -8.78 6.53 -12.88
CA ILE A 151 -8.60 7.82 -12.22
C ILE A 151 -9.87 8.63 -12.40
N LEU A 152 -10.41 9.16 -11.31
CA LEU A 152 -11.56 10.04 -11.31
C LEU A 152 -11.10 11.44 -10.90
N ILE A 153 -11.24 12.41 -11.79
CA ILE A 153 -10.97 13.81 -11.52
C ILE A 153 -12.28 14.46 -11.10
N MET A 154 -12.35 14.95 -9.88
CA MET A 154 -13.49 15.72 -9.38
C MET A 154 -13.29 17.19 -9.75
N ARG A 155 -14.02 17.68 -10.75
CA ARG A 155 -14.00 19.08 -11.18
C ARG A 155 -14.95 19.96 -10.36
N SER A 156 -16.04 19.37 -9.90
CA SER A 156 -17.02 20.00 -9.01
C SER A 156 -17.73 18.90 -8.21
N PRO A 157 -18.55 19.23 -7.19
CA PRO A 157 -19.32 18.21 -6.47
C PRO A 157 -20.24 17.35 -7.34
N THR A 158 -20.56 17.81 -8.55
CA THR A 158 -21.47 17.15 -9.48
C THR A 158 -20.82 16.70 -10.78
N GLU A 159 -19.52 16.99 -10.99
CA GLU A 159 -18.83 16.69 -12.24
C GLU A 159 -17.58 15.83 -11.97
N LEU A 160 -17.63 14.60 -12.45
CA LEU A 160 -16.52 13.66 -12.42
C LEU A 160 -16.08 13.35 -13.85
N LEU A 161 -14.78 13.51 -14.12
CA LEU A 161 -14.14 13.03 -15.34
C LEU A 161 -13.40 11.73 -15.04
N GLU A 162 -13.67 10.69 -15.82
CA GLU A 162 -12.95 9.42 -15.72
C GLU A 162 -11.83 9.34 -16.75
N ILE A 163 -10.63 9.00 -16.29
CA ILE A 163 -9.48 8.63 -17.14
C ILE A 163 -9.19 7.15 -16.92
N LYS A 164 -9.11 6.40 -18.01
CA LYS A 164 -8.75 4.97 -18.01
C LYS A 164 -7.43 4.79 -18.74
N PRO A 165 -6.34 4.56 -18.03
CA PRO A 165 -5.07 4.20 -18.64
C PRO A 165 -5.20 2.91 -19.47
N ALA A 166 -4.30 2.73 -20.43
CA ALA A 166 -4.25 1.51 -21.23
C ALA A 166 -3.98 0.28 -20.33
N LYS A 167 -4.54 -0.87 -20.71
CA LYS A 167 -4.40 -2.10 -19.92
C LYS A 167 -2.93 -2.53 -19.76
N GLU A 168 -2.14 -2.32 -20.80
CA GLU A 168 -0.70 -2.59 -20.83
C GLU A 168 0.02 -1.75 -19.78
N TYR A 169 -0.34 -0.46 -19.65
CA TYR A 169 0.18 0.43 -18.62
C TYR A 169 -0.21 -0.04 -17.21
N CYS A 170 -1.45 -0.45 -17.01
CA CYS A 170 -1.94 -0.94 -15.72
C CYS A 170 -1.24 -2.23 -15.26
N SER A 171 -0.71 -3.03 -16.18
CA SER A 171 0.03 -4.26 -15.87
C SER A 171 1.47 -4.03 -15.42
N LEU A 172 2.01 -2.83 -15.63
CA LEU A 172 3.35 -2.44 -15.20
C LEU A 172 3.39 -2.12 -13.70
N SER A 173 4.52 -2.40 -13.07
CA SER A 173 4.79 -1.94 -11.69
C SER A 173 4.86 -0.42 -11.61
N PRO A 174 4.67 0.20 -10.42
CA PRO A 174 4.80 1.64 -10.26
C PRO A 174 6.11 2.22 -10.80
N ASP A 175 7.23 1.53 -10.60
CA ASP A 175 8.54 1.99 -11.05
C ASP A 175 8.68 1.91 -12.58
N GLU A 176 8.06 0.92 -13.23
CA GLU A 176 8.07 0.80 -14.69
C GLU A 176 7.14 1.84 -15.35
N ARG A 177 6.03 2.19 -14.70
CA ARG A 177 5.05 3.16 -15.24
C ARG A 177 5.66 4.53 -15.49
N ILE A 178 6.52 5.03 -14.59
CA ILE A 178 7.06 6.39 -14.61
C ILE A 178 7.89 6.70 -15.87
N ASP A 179 8.53 5.69 -16.43
CA ASP A 179 9.40 5.85 -17.59
C ASP A 179 8.64 5.75 -18.95
N THR A 180 7.34 5.46 -18.91
CA THR A 180 6.54 5.29 -20.13
C THR A 180 6.12 6.60 -20.75
N SER A 181 5.90 6.58 -22.07
CA SER A 181 5.27 7.71 -22.77
C SER A 181 3.81 7.91 -22.35
N GLU A 182 3.13 6.82 -21.98
CA GLU A 182 1.74 6.87 -21.49
C GLU A 182 1.63 7.62 -20.16
N TYR A 183 2.57 7.43 -19.21
CA TYR A 183 2.65 8.21 -17.99
C TYR A 183 2.69 9.71 -18.26
N LYS A 184 3.58 10.15 -19.15
CA LYS A 184 3.73 11.57 -19.51
C LYS A 184 2.46 12.13 -20.14
N LYS A 185 1.86 11.38 -21.07
CA LYS A 185 0.60 11.76 -21.73
C LYS A 185 -0.52 11.93 -20.70
N LEU A 186 -0.73 10.95 -19.83
CA LEU A 186 -1.76 10.97 -18.78
C LEU A 186 -1.52 12.09 -17.78
N PHE A 187 -0.27 12.35 -17.41
CA PHE A 187 0.09 13.44 -16.50
C PHE A 187 -0.37 14.79 -17.05
N PHE A 188 -0.04 15.09 -18.32
CA PHE A 188 -0.46 16.33 -18.95
C PHE A 188 -1.99 16.40 -19.11
N GLU A 189 -2.65 15.30 -19.47
CA GLU A 189 -4.09 15.23 -19.58
C GLU A 189 -4.77 15.57 -18.25
N ILE A 190 -4.28 15.03 -17.12
CA ILE A 190 -4.79 15.34 -15.78
C ILE A 190 -4.56 16.81 -15.45
N VAL A 191 -3.34 17.32 -15.66
CA VAL A 191 -3.00 18.72 -15.37
C VAL A 191 -3.89 19.69 -16.15
N GLU A 192 -4.15 19.43 -17.43
CA GLU A 192 -5.04 20.26 -18.24
C GLU A 192 -6.46 20.24 -17.69
N ASN A 193 -6.97 19.07 -17.32
CA ASN A 193 -8.31 18.92 -16.79
C ASN A 193 -8.50 19.57 -15.40
N LEU A 194 -7.44 19.70 -14.61
CA LEU A 194 -7.46 20.41 -13.32
C LEU A 194 -7.38 21.95 -13.48
N LYS A 195 -6.87 22.47 -14.60
CA LYS A 195 -6.77 23.92 -14.83
C LYS A 195 -8.10 24.60 -15.16
N TYR A 196 -9.14 23.85 -15.50
CA TYR A 196 -10.45 24.40 -15.87
C TYR A 196 -11.33 24.78 -14.68
N GLU A 197 -10.79 24.74 -13.45
CA GLU A 197 -11.42 25.33 -12.26
C GLU A 197 -11.14 26.84 -12.19
N LYS A 198 -12.01 27.63 -12.87
CA LYS A 198 -12.15 29.07 -12.61
C LYS A 198 -13.59 29.49 -12.64
#